data_b65e282a235ebc411fd1bdf20ae1c258
#
_entry.id   b65e282a235ebc411fd1bdf20ae1c258
#
_cell.length_a   1.000
_cell.length_b   1.000
_cell.length_c   1.000
_cell.angle_alpha   90.00
_cell.angle_beta   90.00
_cell.angle_gamma   90.00
#
_symmetry.space_group_name_H-M   'P 1'
#
loop_
_entity.id
_entity.type
_entity.pdbx_description
1 polymer ?
#
loop_
_entity_poly.entity_id
_entity_poly.type
_entity_poly.pdbx_seq_one_letter_code
_entity_poly.pdbx_strand_id
1 'polypeptide(L)'
;MAGDHINISPTAQIMIHKAWSQPAGNADDLEHEASILNGIDQSIASAYEAKTGMDQADLLQLMANETWLTASDAVDKGFADEIMFANDQQLQPVNPISHIPPKSAVNKLMNLIYKADKDKAKPSKKENTTNDQSAELRNSKLAILFGKNQKEAN
;
A
#
# COMPACT_ATOMS: atom_id res chain seq x y z
N MET A 1 -12.90 15.44 13.83
CA MET A 1 -13.64 14.26 14.31
C MET A 1 -15.11 14.42 13.98
N ALA A 2 -15.48 14.11 12.72
CA ALA A 2 -16.81 14.40 12.19
C ALA A 2 -17.69 13.14 12.01
N GLY A 3 -17.19 11.97 12.39
CA GLY A 3 -17.93 10.71 12.26
C GLY A 3 -18.59 10.31 13.57
N ASP A 4 -19.77 9.73 13.51
CA ASP A 4 -20.49 9.18 14.66
C ASP A 4 -19.77 7.96 15.24
N HIS A 5 -19.10 7.19 14.39
CA HIS A 5 -18.27 6.03 14.74
C HIS A 5 -16.97 6.07 13.96
N ILE A 6 -15.85 5.99 14.67
CA ILE A 6 -14.51 6.13 14.12
C ILE A 6 -13.74 4.82 14.30
N ASN A 7 -13.47 4.14 13.19
CA ASN A 7 -12.66 2.93 13.17
C ASN A 7 -11.24 3.25 12.74
N ILE A 8 -10.26 2.71 13.47
CA ILE A 8 -8.84 2.89 13.16
C ILE A 8 -8.23 1.56 12.68
N SER A 9 -7.42 1.61 11.62
CA SER A 9 -6.64 0.45 11.19
C SER A 9 -5.59 0.07 12.25
N PRO A 10 -5.28 -1.23 12.46
CA PRO A 10 -4.31 -1.68 13.46
C PRO A 10 -2.92 -1.04 13.34
N THR A 11 -2.53 -0.64 12.13
CA THR A 11 -1.22 -0.04 11.84
C THR A 11 -1.26 1.48 11.67
N ALA A 12 -2.45 2.09 11.78
CA ALA A 12 -2.59 3.54 11.67
C ALA A 12 -2.17 4.23 12.96
N GLN A 13 -1.80 5.49 12.82
CA GLN A 13 -1.48 6.39 13.93
C GLN A 13 -2.24 7.71 13.74
N ILE A 14 -2.61 8.33 14.85
CA ILE A 14 -3.17 9.68 14.86
C ILE A 14 -2.12 10.58 15.51
N MET A 15 -1.74 11.66 14.83
CA MET A 15 -0.91 12.71 15.41
C MET A 15 -1.76 13.93 15.69
N ILE A 16 -1.69 14.45 16.91
CA ILE A 16 -2.34 15.66 17.35
C ILE A 16 -1.31 16.72 17.68
N HIS A 17 -1.50 17.92 17.14
CA HIS A 17 -0.59 19.04 17.34
C HIS A 17 -1.35 20.36 17.43
N LYS A 18 -0.68 21.41 17.92
CA LYS A 18 -1.18 22.79 17.89
C LYS A 18 -1.22 23.34 16.47
N ALA A 19 -2.06 24.33 16.27
CA ALA A 19 -2.09 25.10 15.02
C ALA A 19 -0.72 25.74 14.76
N TRP A 20 -0.32 25.78 13.48
CA TRP A 20 0.97 26.29 13.07
C TRP A 20 0.82 27.22 11.86
N SER A 21 1.59 28.32 11.86
CA SER A 21 1.69 29.24 10.73
C SER A 21 3.08 29.83 10.60
N GLN A 22 3.35 30.53 9.51
CA GLN A 22 4.60 31.28 9.27
C GLN A 22 4.29 32.76 9.04
N PRO A 23 3.93 33.51 10.09
CA PRO A 23 3.60 34.92 9.96
C PRO A 23 4.85 35.76 9.70
N ALA A 24 4.67 36.88 8.98
CA ALA A 24 5.67 37.91 8.80
C ALA A 24 4.99 39.27 8.99
N GLY A 25 5.60 40.14 9.79
CA GLY A 25 5.03 41.44 10.07
C GLY A 25 5.81 42.15 11.17
N ASN A 26 5.23 43.25 11.69
CA ASN A 26 5.73 43.94 12.87
C ASN A 26 5.30 43.22 14.16
N ALA A 27 5.66 43.75 15.32
CA ALA A 27 5.33 43.12 16.62
C ALA A 27 3.82 42.93 16.83
N ASP A 28 3.02 43.97 16.48
CA ASP A 28 1.57 43.91 16.66
C ASP A 28 0.93 42.84 15.75
N ASP A 29 1.44 42.69 14.51
CA ASP A 29 0.98 41.66 13.58
C ASP A 29 1.27 40.24 14.10
N LEU A 30 2.46 40.03 14.70
CA LEU A 30 2.86 38.73 15.26
C LEU A 30 2.05 38.41 16.54
N GLU A 31 1.78 39.40 17.42
CA GLU A 31 0.92 39.20 18.60
C GLU A 31 -0.52 38.86 18.17
N HIS A 32 -1.03 39.54 17.14
CA HIS A 32 -2.35 39.25 16.59
C HIS A 32 -2.43 37.82 16.06
N GLU A 33 -1.43 37.39 15.28
CA GLU A 33 -1.36 36.02 14.75
C GLU A 33 -1.26 34.98 15.88
N ALA A 34 -0.46 35.23 16.91
CA ALA A 34 -0.38 34.35 18.08
C ALA A 34 -1.73 34.21 18.78
N SER A 35 -2.50 35.30 18.87
CA SER A 35 -3.87 35.26 19.43
C SER A 35 -4.81 34.39 18.58
N ILE A 36 -4.72 34.49 17.25
CA ILE A 36 -5.50 33.64 16.31
C ILE A 36 -5.17 32.18 16.50
N LEU A 37 -3.88 31.83 16.53
CA LEU A 37 -3.42 30.45 16.72
C LEU A 37 -3.91 29.87 18.06
N ASN A 38 -3.84 30.64 19.14
CA ASN A 38 -4.39 30.22 20.43
C ASN A 38 -5.89 29.96 20.37
N GLY A 39 -6.66 30.82 19.67
CA GLY A 39 -8.10 30.61 19.44
C GLY A 39 -8.38 29.31 18.63
N ILE A 40 -7.58 29.03 17.64
CA ILE A 40 -7.66 27.76 16.86
C ILE A 40 -7.37 26.57 17.76
N ASP A 41 -6.30 26.62 18.57
CA ASP A 41 -5.93 25.55 19.50
C ASP A 41 -7.07 25.22 20.47
N GLN A 42 -7.72 26.26 21.04
CA GLN A 42 -8.89 26.09 21.92
C GLN A 42 -10.05 25.42 21.19
N SER A 43 -10.30 25.81 19.95
CA SER A 43 -11.36 25.22 19.12
C SER A 43 -11.11 23.76 18.82
N ILE A 44 -9.86 23.40 18.50
CA ILE A 44 -9.45 22.02 18.25
C ILE A 44 -9.57 21.20 19.54
N ALA A 45 -9.06 21.72 20.66
CA ALA A 45 -9.13 21.05 21.96
C ALA A 45 -10.58 20.80 22.37
N SER A 46 -11.50 21.78 22.19
CA SER A 46 -12.93 21.59 22.46
C SER A 46 -13.57 20.48 21.61
N ALA A 47 -13.17 20.37 20.34
CA ALA A 47 -13.65 19.29 19.49
C ALA A 47 -13.15 17.92 19.95
N TYR A 48 -11.91 17.84 20.45
CA TYR A 48 -11.35 16.63 21.02
C TYR A 48 -12.01 16.28 22.38
N GLU A 49 -12.22 17.27 23.25
CA GLU A 49 -12.95 17.12 24.52
C GLU A 49 -14.34 16.51 24.30
N ALA A 50 -15.10 17.06 23.35
CA ALA A 50 -16.42 16.56 23.01
C ALA A 50 -16.42 15.09 22.53
N LYS A 51 -15.35 14.64 21.87
CA LYS A 51 -15.23 13.26 21.40
C LYS A 51 -14.64 12.32 22.46
N THR A 52 -13.60 12.74 23.16
CA THR A 52 -12.81 11.88 24.05
C THR A 52 -13.28 11.92 25.51
N GLY A 53 -13.94 13.00 25.91
CA GLY A 53 -14.27 13.28 27.32
C GLY A 53 -13.06 13.65 28.18
N MET A 54 -11.87 13.85 27.59
CA MET A 54 -10.67 14.28 28.31
C MET A 54 -10.76 15.77 28.65
N ASP A 55 -10.05 16.17 29.72
CA ASP A 55 -9.93 17.56 30.09
C ASP A 55 -9.18 18.38 29.01
N GLN A 56 -9.65 19.60 28.74
CA GLN A 56 -9.11 20.48 27.72
C GLN A 56 -7.64 20.85 27.97
N ALA A 57 -7.23 21.01 29.24
CA ALA A 57 -5.85 21.31 29.58
C ALA A 57 -4.91 20.14 29.24
N ASP A 58 -5.34 18.91 29.47
CA ASP A 58 -4.60 17.70 29.10
C ASP A 58 -4.47 17.57 27.59
N LEU A 59 -5.56 17.87 26.87
CA LEU A 59 -5.57 17.84 25.39
C LEU A 59 -4.62 18.89 24.80
N LEU A 60 -4.63 20.12 25.33
CA LEU A 60 -3.71 21.18 24.91
C LEU A 60 -2.24 20.80 25.19
N GLN A 61 -1.99 20.07 26.28
CA GLN A 61 -0.65 19.58 26.59
C GLN A 61 -0.21 18.47 25.61
N LEU A 62 -1.09 17.52 25.27
CA LEU A 62 -0.83 16.51 24.26
C LEU A 62 -0.57 17.12 22.88
N MET A 63 -1.35 18.15 22.51
CA MET A 63 -1.16 18.90 21.26
C MET A 63 0.18 19.66 21.25
N ALA A 64 0.58 20.25 22.38
CA ALA A 64 1.86 20.96 22.52
C ALA A 64 3.07 20.01 22.37
N ASN A 65 2.90 18.75 22.74
CA ASN A 65 3.93 17.70 22.64
C ASN A 65 3.93 16.97 21.30
N GLU A 66 3.11 17.38 20.32
CA GLU A 66 2.98 16.69 19.02
C GLU A 66 2.79 15.17 19.21
N THR A 67 1.77 14.81 19.96
CA THR A 67 1.59 13.43 20.41
C THR A 67 1.14 12.50 19.29
N TRP A 68 1.87 11.42 19.11
CA TRP A 68 1.54 10.32 18.21
C TRP A 68 0.85 9.20 18.97
N LEU A 69 -0.37 8.87 18.57
CA LEU A 69 -1.21 7.85 19.17
C LEU A 69 -1.22 6.63 18.26
N THR A 70 -0.86 5.47 18.81
CA THR A 70 -1.08 4.19 18.12
C THR A 70 -2.57 3.89 18.04
N ALA A 71 -2.96 2.85 17.27
CA ALA A 71 -4.37 2.45 17.19
C ALA A 71 -4.95 2.12 18.59
N SER A 72 -4.17 1.47 19.47
CA SER A 72 -4.58 1.17 20.83
C SER A 72 -4.73 2.44 21.67
N ASP A 73 -3.72 3.33 21.64
CA ASP A 73 -3.79 4.60 22.38
C ASP A 73 -4.96 5.47 21.92
N ALA A 74 -5.28 5.44 20.62
CA ALA A 74 -6.38 6.21 20.06
C ALA A 74 -7.73 5.71 20.58
N VAL A 75 -7.91 4.40 20.73
CA VAL A 75 -9.13 3.82 21.32
C VAL A 75 -9.15 4.07 22.83
N ASP A 76 -8.06 3.81 23.54
CA ASP A 76 -7.97 3.98 24.98
C ASP A 76 -8.25 5.43 25.42
N LYS A 77 -7.86 6.41 24.60
CA LYS A 77 -8.10 7.86 24.84
C LYS A 77 -9.39 8.39 24.20
N GLY A 78 -10.17 7.53 23.53
CA GLY A 78 -11.46 7.91 22.94
C GLY A 78 -11.37 8.68 21.62
N PHE A 79 -10.20 8.78 20.98
CA PHE A 79 -10.05 9.37 19.64
C PHE A 79 -10.61 8.47 18.54
N ALA A 80 -10.63 7.15 18.75
CA ALA A 80 -11.29 6.17 17.93
C ALA A 80 -12.21 5.30 18.80
N ASP A 81 -13.21 4.67 18.19
CA ASP A 81 -14.17 3.83 18.90
C ASP A 81 -13.73 2.36 18.88
N GLU A 82 -13.12 1.89 17.79
CA GLU A 82 -12.60 0.53 17.71
C GLU A 82 -11.43 0.38 16.72
N ILE A 83 -10.65 -0.66 16.91
CA ILE A 83 -9.62 -1.07 15.94
C ILE A 83 -10.27 -2.01 14.93
N MET A 84 -10.15 -1.68 13.64
CA MET A 84 -10.68 -2.51 12.55
C MET A 84 -10.13 -3.93 12.63
N PHE A 85 -10.98 -4.92 12.41
CA PHE A 85 -10.63 -6.34 12.42
C PHE A 85 -10.21 -6.91 13.80
N ALA A 86 -10.30 -6.15 14.90
CA ALA A 86 -9.93 -6.64 16.23
C ALA A 86 -10.81 -7.82 16.71
N ASN A 87 -12.05 -7.91 16.24
CA ASN A 87 -12.99 -8.97 16.55
C ASN A 87 -12.99 -10.13 15.56
N ASP A 88 -12.23 -10.01 14.45
CA ASP A 88 -12.03 -11.10 13.51
C ASP A 88 -10.99 -12.11 14.02
N GLN A 89 -11.23 -12.68 15.22
CA GLN A 89 -10.50 -13.86 15.70
C GLN A 89 -10.72 -15.11 14.82
N GLN A 90 -11.30 -14.94 13.65
CA GLN A 90 -11.45 -15.95 12.59
C GLN A 90 -11.03 -15.47 11.21
N LEU A 91 -10.13 -14.53 11.10
CA LEU A 91 -9.24 -14.60 9.95
C LEU A 91 -8.36 -15.83 10.21
N GLN A 92 -8.92 -17.02 9.92
CA GLN A 92 -8.08 -18.13 9.51
C GLN A 92 -7.05 -17.50 8.59
N PRO A 93 -5.74 -17.67 8.83
CA PRO A 93 -4.77 -17.18 7.87
C PRO A 93 -5.24 -17.79 6.55
N VAL A 94 -5.82 -16.97 5.68
CA VAL A 94 -6.03 -17.34 4.28
C VAL A 94 -4.60 -17.51 3.80
N ASN A 95 -4.14 -18.75 3.92
CA ASN A 95 -2.85 -19.14 3.43
C ASN A 95 -2.91 -18.79 1.95
N PRO A 96 -2.28 -17.69 1.48
CA PRO A 96 -2.33 -17.34 0.06
C PRO A 96 -1.71 -18.45 -0.79
N ILE A 97 -1.08 -19.41 -0.14
CA ILE A 97 -0.53 -20.65 -0.68
C ILE A 97 -1.61 -21.74 -0.87
N SER A 98 -2.82 -21.61 -0.30
CA SER A 98 -3.88 -22.63 -0.47
C SER A 98 -4.46 -22.68 -1.91
N HIS A 99 -4.11 -21.71 -2.77
CA HIS A 99 -4.38 -21.77 -4.20
C HIS A 99 -3.24 -22.33 -5.04
N ILE A 100 -2.10 -22.68 -4.42
CA ILE A 100 -1.08 -23.47 -5.12
C ILE A 100 -1.64 -24.89 -5.21
N PRO A 101 -1.97 -25.38 -6.41
CA PRO A 101 -2.48 -26.73 -6.56
C PRO A 101 -1.45 -27.74 -6.02
N PRO A 102 -1.88 -28.81 -5.36
CA PRO A 102 -0.96 -29.80 -4.83
C PRO A 102 -0.04 -30.32 -5.93
N LYS A 103 1.20 -30.64 -5.60
CA LYS A 103 2.21 -31.12 -6.56
C LYS A 103 1.67 -32.24 -7.47
N SER A 104 0.79 -33.07 -6.96
CA SER A 104 0.10 -34.13 -7.74
C SER A 104 -0.79 -33.56 -8.85
N ALA A 105 -1.50 -32.46 -8.60
CA ALA A 105 -2.35 -31.81 -9.61
C ALA A 105 -1.48 -31.10 -10.68
N VAL A 106 -0.39 -30.45 -10.26
CA VAL A 106 0.58 -29.84 -11.18
C VAL A 106 1.22 -30.91 -12.07
N ASN A 107 1.67 -32.02 -11.50
CA ASN A 107 2.27 -33.13 -12.24
C ASN A 107 1.26 -33.76 -13.21
N LYS A 108 -0.01 -33.89 -12.80
CA LYS A 108 -1.07 -34.41 -13.67
C LYS A 108 -1.34 -33.48 -14.86
N LEU A 109 -1.34 -32.17 -14.64
CA LEU A 109 -1.47 -31.17 -15.69
C LEU A 109 -0.28 -31.19 -16.65
N MET A 110 0.94 -31.22 -16.12
CA MET A 110 2.17 -31.32 -16.95
C MET A 110 2.18 -32.58 -17.80
N ASN A 111 1.76 -33.73 -17.27
CA ASN A 111 1.66 -34.98 -18.03
C ASN A 111 0.57 -34.92 -19.12
N LEU A 112 -0.52 -34.20 -18.89
CA LEU A 112 -1.55 -33.98 -19.90
C LEU A 112 -1.05 -33.10 -21.04
N ILE A 113 -0.33 -32.00 -20.70
CA ILE A 113 0.30 -31.13 -21.70
C ILE A 113 1.31 -31.89 -22.53
N TYR A 114 2.18 -32.70 -21.88
CA TYR A 114 3.18 -33.51 -22.57
C TYR A 114 2.56 -34.56 -23.51
N LYS A 115 1.44 -35.18 -23.10
CA LYS A 115 0.65 -36.09 -23.95
C LYS A 115 0.05 -35.36 -25.15
N ALA A 116 -0.56 -34.21 -24.92
CA ALA A 116 -1.19 -33.41 -25.99
C ALA A 116 -0.16 -32.94 -27.04
N ASP A 117 1.07 -32.60 -26.62
CA ASP A 117 2.14 -32.23 -27.53
C ASP A 117 2.68 -33.45 -28.31
N LYS A 118 2.71 -34.63 -27.68
CA LYS A 118 3.12 -35.88 -28.34
C LYS A 118 2.09 -36.37 -29.37
N ASP A 119 0.81 -36.16 -29.11
CA ASP A 119 -0.27 -36.50 -30.02
C ASP A 119 -0.33 -35.54 -31.24
N LYS A 120 0.14 -34.27 -31.07
CA LYS A 120 0.35 -33.34 -32.18
C LYS A 120 1.61 -33.59 -33.00
N ALA A 121 2.54 -34.40 -32.47
CA ALA A 121 3.81 -34.73 -33.13
C ALA A 121 3.76 -36.03 -33.96
N LYS A 122 2.60 -36.65 -34.20
CA LYS A 122 2.45 -37.68 -35.22
C LYS A 122 2.46 -37.03 -36.60
N PRO A 123 3.47 -37.32 -37.46
CA PRO A 123 3.54 -36.68 -38.76
C PRO A 123 2.45 -37.25 -39.67
N SER A 124 1.46 -36.45 -39.98
CA SER A 124 0.68 -36.67 -41.18
C SER A 124 1.55 -36.28 -42.38
N LYS A 125 1.85 -37.27 -43.15
CA LYS A 125 2.58 -37.18 -44.42
C LYS A 125 1.77 -36.32 -45.38
N LYS A 126 2.22 -35.07 -45.64
CA LYS A 126 1.93 -34.31 -46.85
C LYS A 126 3.01 -33.26 -47.10
N GLU A 127 3.68 -33.48 -48.20
CA GLU A 127 4.29 -32.64 -49.19
C GLU A 127 4.81 -31.24 -48.83
N ASN A 128 6.09 -31.13 -49.20
CA ASN A 128 6.88 -29.91 -49.42
C ASN A 128 6.11 -28.74 -50.03
N THR A 129 6.29 -27.56 -49.41
CA THR A 129 6.79 -26.36 -50.12
C THR A 129 7.05 -25.26 -49.11
N THR A 130 8.25 -24.65 -49.23
CA THR A 130 8.63 -23.30 -48.80
C THR A 130 8.44 -22.89 -47.34
N ASN A 131 9.54 -22.90 -46.58
CA ASN A 131 9.66 -21.91 -45.53
C ASN A 131 11.12 -21.54 -45.22
N ASP A 132 11.74 -20.81 -46.13
CA ASP A 132 13.05 -20.18 -45.94
C ASP A 132 12.94 -18.86 -45.13
N GLN A 133 11.72 -18.28 -45.02
CA GLN A 133 11.51 -17.00 -44.32
C GLN A 133 11.50 -17.11 -42.80
N SER A 134 11.19 -18.26 -42.22
CA SER A 134 11.15 -18.40 -40.75
C SER A 134 12.52 -18.54 -40.09
N ALA A 135 13.50 -19.07 -40.81
CA ALA A 135 14.90 -19.23 -40.38
C ALA A 135 15.60 -17.84 -40.36
N GLU A 136 15.39 -17.03 -41.37
CA GLU A 136 15.94 -15.65 -41.41
C GLU A 136 15.39 -14.74 -40.30
N LEU A 137 14.11 -14.85 -40.00
CA LEU A 137 13.48 -14.05 -38.92
C LEU A 137 14.01 -14.45 -37.52
N ARG A 138 14.30 -15.74 -37.31
CA ARG A 138 14.90 -16.25 -36.05
C ARG A 138 16.34 -15.79 -35.91
N ASN A 139 17.12 -15.84 -36.96
CA ASN A 139 18.51 -15.39 -36.96
C ASN A 139 18.64 -13.88 -36.79
N SER A 140 17.73 -13.10 -37.38
CA SER A 140 17.67 -11.65 -37.21
C SER A 140 17.34 -11.28 -35.77
N LYS A 141 16.38 -11.95 -35.11
CA LYS A 141 16.03 -11.70 -33.69
C LYS A 141 17.15 -12.10 -32.73
N LEU A 142 17.87 -13.17 -33.02
CA LEU A 142 19.03 -13.59 -32.22
C LEU A 142 20.20 -12.60 -32.36
N ALA A 143 20.43 -12.04 -33.53
CA ALA A 143 21.47 -11.00 -33.74
C ALA A 143 21.17 -9.70 -32.97
N ILE A 144 19.90 -9.35 -32.82
CA ILE A 144 19.48 -8.17 -32.03
C ILE A 144 19.64 -8.43 -30.52
N LEU A 145 19.38 -9.64 -30.07
CA LEU A 145 19.45 -10.01 -28.64
C LEU A 145 20.89 -10.21 -28.13
N PHE A 146 21.81 -10.64 -28.97
CA PHE A 146 23.18 -10.97 -28.58
C PHE A 146 24.24 -10.02 -29.13
N GLY A 147 23.87 -8.80 -29.55
CA GLY A 147 24.73 -7.67 -29.87
C GLY A 147 26.09 -8.04 -30.44
N LYS A 148 26.22 -8.02 -31.77
CA LYS A 148 27.52 -8.22 -32.41
C LYS A 148 28.37 -6.96 -32.23
N ASN A 149 29.20 -6.97 -31.16
CA ASN A 149 30.39 -6.14 -31.11
C ASN A 149 31.37 -6.66 -32.15
N GLN A 150 31.54 -5.91 -33.22
CA GLN A 150 32.78 -5.99 -33.98
C GLN A 150 33.39 -4.61 -34.08
N LYS A 151 34.48 -4.45 -33.34
CA LYS A 151 35.55 -3.53 -33.68
C LYS A 151 36.12 -3.95 -35.02
N GLU A 152 36.28 -3.02 -35.92
CA GLU A 152 37.30 -3.11 -36.95
C GLU A 152 38.22 -1.90 -36.82
N ALA A 153 39.50 -2.28 -36.64
CA ALA A 153 40.63 -1.39 -36.78
C ALA A 153 40.89 -1.12 -38.28
N ASN A 154 41.09 0.13 -38.58
CA ASN A 154 42.21 0.60 -39.39
C ASN A 154 42.32 2.10 -39.28
#